data_153afb06d98f2db7e64cb1ec6926fc80
#
_entry.id   153afb06d98f2db7e64cb1ec6926fc80
#
_cell.length_a   1.000
_cell.length_b   1.000
_cell.length_c   1.000
_cell.angle_alpha   90.00
_cell.angle_beta   90.00
_cell.angle_gamma   90.00
#
_symmetry.space_group_name_H-M   'P 1'
#
loop_
_entity.id
_entity.type
_entity.pdbx_description
1 polymer ?
#
loop_
_entity_poly.entity_id
_entity_poly.type
_entity_poly.pdbx_seq_one_letter_code
_entity_poly.pdbx_strand_id
1 'polypeptide(L)'
;MKRVFWLVVTITSLALLFTPAFAQSASSPPEQKPTQQLSRKVKDQVLTSTETPTVKLEFDKAFKYVGGHDFILYEVARAEQHFFVDADKEGRIKRVYWVQFEGYLPSNTYSYRYKANKTVSIGGLEFIADAYARNIKGNQGRPDSDGARARAFLESKGYRMASDEVLSQRLVHLVDEAKRNELMIIYMEDLSEMGLTAADLAAGGKAAAQWDEVSKGLLERAVKGLKVSR
;
A
#
# COMPACT_ATOMS: atom_id res chain seq x y z
N MET A 1 92.54 -22.02 -34.65
CA MET A 1 91.46 -21.00 -34.50
C MET A 1 90.38 -21.33 -35.53
N LYS A 2 89.32 -22.02 -35.13
CA LYS A 2 88.19 -22.41 -36.01
C LYS A 2 86.95 -21.59 -35.58
N ARG A 3 86.49 -20.75 -36.49
CA ARG A 3 85.24 -19.97 -36.31
C ARG A 3 84.08 -20.85 -36.76
N VAL A 4 83.17 -21.13 -35.86
CA VAL A 4 81.91 -21.80 -36.13
C VAL A 4 80.81 -20.75 -36.36
N PHE A 5 80.28 -20.72 -37.60
CA PHE A 5 79.11 -19.93 -37.97
C PHE A 5 77.80 -20.66 -37.50
N TRP A 6 77.01 -19.98 -36.68
CA TRP A 6 75.66 -20.42 -36.35
C TRP A 6 74.68 -19.76 -37.29
N LEU A 7 73.95 -20.58 -38.00
CA LEU A 7 72.83 -20.19 -38.86
C LEU A 7 71.57 -20.02 -37.99
N VAL A 8 71.04 -18.80 -37.89
CA VAL A 8 69.77 -18.59 -37.17
C VAL A 8 68.64 -18.67 -38.20
N VAL A 9 67.84 -19.69 -38.09
CA VAL A 9 66.58 -19.85 -38.84
C VAL A 9 65.47 -19.17 -38.09
N THR A 10 64.96 -18.04 -38.60
CA THR A 10 63.79 -17.32 -38.11
C THR A 10 62.52 -17.99 -38.65
N ILE A 11 61.79 -18.65 -37.80
CA ILE A 11 60.43 -19.17 -38.10
C ILE A 11 59.45 -18.04 -37.80
N THR A 12 58.88 -17.43 -38.83
CA THR A 12 57.76 -16.49 -38.72
C THR A 12 56.47 -17.26 -38.51
N SER A 13 56.01 -17.31 -37.26
CA SER A 13 54.67 -17.85 -36.92
C SER A 13 53.63 -16.79 -37.20
N LEU A 14 52.78 -17.02 -38.20
CA LEU A 14 51.63 -16.26 -38.53
C LEU A 14 50.51 -16.59 -37.50
N ALA A 15 50.31 -15.75 -36.48
CA ALA A 15 49.24 -15.89 -35.51
C ALA A 15 47.93 -15.37 -36.12
N LEU A 16 47.03 -16.26 -36.46
CA LEU A 16 45.61 -15.94 -36.77
C LEU A 16 44.92 -15.47 -35.51
N LEU A 17 44.64 -14.20 -35.40
CA LEU A 17 43.81 -13.63 -34.35
C LEU A 17 42.33 -14.01 -34.62
N PHE A 18 41.84 -15.02 -33.93
CA PHE A 18 40.42 -15.27 -33.81
C PHE A 18 39.84 -14.24 -32.80
N THR A 19 39.14 -13.22 -33.28
CA THR A 19 38.28 -12.38 -32.42
C THR A 19 36.99 -13.12 -32.12
N PRO A 20 36.66 -13.43 -30.85
CA PRO A 20 35.33 -13.93 -30.54
C PRO A 20 34.32 -12.80 -30.74
N ALA A 21 33.39 -12.98 -31.68
CA ALA A 21 32.22 -12.14 -31.80
C ALA A 21 31.35 -12.35 -30.57
N PHE A 22 31.39 -11.42 -29.60
CA PHE A 22 30.39 -11.36 -28.54
C PHE A 22 29.05 -11.03 -29.19
N ALA A 23 28.21 -12.04 -29.33
CA ALA A 23 26.82 -11.84 -29.62
C ALA A 23 26.22 -11.04 -28.44
N GLN A 24 26.00 -9.74 -28.62
CA GLN A 24 25.17 -8.93 -27.73
C GLN A 24 23.76 -9.53 -27.79
N SER A 25 23.38 -10.25 -26.73
CA SER A 25 21.97 -10.58 -26.47
C SER A 25 21.24 -9.25 -26.37
N ALA A 26 20.48 -8.91 -27.41
CA ALA A 26 19.52 -7.83 -27.37
C ALA A 26 18.53 -8.18 -26.23
N SER A 27 18.68 -7.51 -25.10
CA SER A 27 17.68 -7.54 -24.04
C SER A 27 16.38 -7.02 -24.64
N SER A 28 15.37 -7.90 -24.74
CA SER A 28 14.02 -7.50 -25.10
C SER A 28 13.60 -6.32 -24.24
N PRO A 29 12.93 -5.31 -24.79
CA PRO A 29 12.40 -4.20 -23.99
C PRO A 29 11.57 -4.80 -22.85
N PRO A 30 11.60 -4.22 -21.63
CA PRO A 30 10.78 -4.72 -20.54
C PRO A 30 9.32 -4.73 -21.02
N GLU A 31 8.73 -5.93 -20.96
CA GLU A 31 7.33 -6.15 -21.27
C GLU A 31 6.51 -5.16 -20.41
N GLN A 32 5.96 -4.15 -21.04
CA GLN A 32 5.05 -3.21 -20.38
C GLN A 32 3.87 -4.03 -19.91
N LYS A 33 3.83 -4.35 -18.61
CA LYS A 33 2.63 -4.93 -18.00
C LYS A 33 1.47 -4.03 -18.37
N PRO A 34 0.36 -4.59 -18.89
CA PRO A 34 -0.79 -3.80 -19.30
C PRO A 34 -1.17 -2.88 -18.15
N THR A 35 -1.35 -1.60 -18.44
CA THR A 35 -1.81 -0.60 -17.47
C THR A 35 -3.16 -1.10 -16.97
N GLN A 36 -3.18 -1.65 -15.77
CA GLN A 36 -4.36 -2.27 -15.20
C GLN A 36 -5.34 -1.14 -14.90
N GLN A 37 -6.48 -1.16 -15.60
CA GLN A 37 -7.48 -0.10 -15.50
C GLN A 37 -8.25 -0.31 -14.19
N LEU A 38 -8.16 0.67 -13.27
CA LEU A 38 -8.93 0.65 -12.03
C LEU A 38 -10.43 0.58 -12.34
N SER A 39 -11.15 -0.25 -11.60
CA SER A 39 -12.59 -0.40 -11.73
C SER A 39 -13.35 0.81 -11.17
N ARG A 40 -12.78 1.47 -10.16
CA ARG A 40 -13.37 2.64 -9.50
C ARG A 40 -12.86 3.93 -10.11
N LYS A 41 -13.73 4.93 -10.16
CA LYS A 41 -13.41 6.23 -10.75
C LYS A 41 -13.25 7.27 -9.64
N VAL A 42 -12.22 8.10 -9.77
CA VAL A 42 -12.02 9.23 -8.87
C VAL A 42 -12.06 10.52 -9.67
N LYS A 43 -12.86 11.46 -9.20
CA LYS A 43 -12.88 12.84 -9.69
C LYS A 43 -12.77 13.75 -8.47
N ASP A 44 -11.73 14.57 -8.44
CA ASP A 44 -11.39 15.43 -7.31
C ASP A 44 -11.25 14.60 -6.00
N GLN A 45 -12.07 14.87 -4.98
CA GLN A 45 -12.12 14.13 -3.71
C GLN A 45 -13.22 13.07 -3.66
N VAL A 46 -13.81 12.72 -4.80
CA VAL A 46 -14.94 11.78 -4.87
C VAL A 46 -14.52 10.49 -5.56
N LEU A 47 -14.57 9.39 -4.83
CA LEU A 47 -14.41 8.03 -5.37
C LEU A 47 -15.80 7.43 -5.60
N THR A 48 -16.03 6.93 -6.80
CA THR A 48 -17.28 6.29 -7.19
C THR A 48 -17.02 4.85 -7.61
N SER A 49 -17.69 3.91 -6.98
CA SER A 49 -17.78 2.52 -7.36
C SER A 49 -19.16 2.23 -7.93
N THR A 50 -19.22 1.73 -9.16
CA THR A 50 -20.44 1.21 -9.79
C THR A 50 -20.52 -0.31 -9.74
N GLU A 51 -19.50 -0.95 -9.16
CA GLU A 51 -19.39 -2.38 -8.92
C GLU A 51 -19.71 -2.70 -7.46
N THR A 52 -19.35 -3.89 -7.02
CA THR A 52 -19.59 -4.38 -5.66
C THR A 52 -18.53 -3.84 -4.67
N PRO A 53 -18.94 -3.07 -3.64
CA PRO A 53 -20.25 -2.46 -3.46
C PRO A 53 -20.44 -1.22 -4.36
N THR A 54 -21.67 -0.94 -4.78
CA THR A 54 -22.01 0.36 -5.37
C THR A 54 -22.02 1.39 -4.26
N VAL A 55 -21.09 2.36 -4.34
CA VAL A 55 -20.90 3.38 -3.30
C VAL A 55 -20.21 4.62 -3.85
N LYS A 56 -20.53 5.76 -3.27
CA LYS A 56 -19.82 7.03 -3.47
C LYS A 56 -19.21 7.45 -2.15
N LEU A 57 -17.90 7.69 -2.16
CA LEU A 57 -17.11 8.18 -1.03
C LEU A 57 -16.61 9.58 -1.36
N GLU A 58 -16.96 10.56 -0.55
CA GLU A 58 -16.52 11.94 -0.70
C GLU A 58 -15.65 12.33 0.51
N PHE A 59 -14.43 12.77 0.24
CA PHE A 59 -13.44 13.11 1.26
C PHE A 59 -13.35 14.64 1.43
N ASP A 60 -13.01 15.07 2.64
CA ASP A 60 -12.78 16.49 2.94
C ASP A 60 -11.72 17.09 1.99
N LYS A 61 -11.85 18.37 1.66
CA LYS A 61 -10.99 19.10 0.72
C LYS A 61 -9.52 19.15 1.15
N ALA A 62 -9.21 18.92 2.43
CA ALA A 62 -7.84 18.80 2.91
C ALA A 62 -7.11 17.58 2.33
N PHE A 63 -7.85 16.56 1.88
CA PHE A 63 -7.28 15.34 1.32
C PHE A 63 -7.18 15.42 -0.20
N LYS A 64 -5.98 15.16 -0.72
CA LYS A 64 -5.69 15.09 -2.16
C LYS A 64 -5.65 13.64 -2.59
N TYR A 65 -6.33 13.29 -3.68
CA TYR A 65 -6.16 11.99 -4.32
C TYR A 65 -4.79 11.88 -4.97
N VAL A 66 -4.05 10.80 -4.66
CA VAL A 66 -2.69 10.57 -5.18
C VAL A 66 -2.59 9.33 -6.06
N GLY A 67 -3.70 8.65 -6.29
CA GLY A 67 -3.79 7.51 -7.18
C GLY A 67 -4.26 6.25 -6.50
N GLY A 68 -4.31 5.18 -7.28
CA GLY A 68 -4.66 3.84 -6.83
C GLY A 68 -3.96 2.78 -7.67
N HIS A 69 -4.05 1.55 -7.25
CA HIS A 69 -3.57 0.37 -7.96
C HIS A 69 -4.39 -0.87 -7.57
N ASP A 70 -4.34 -1.90 -8.39
CA ASP A 70 -4.94 -3.19 -8.09
C ASP A 70 -3.89 -4.31 -8.15
N PHE A 71 -4.17 -5.40 -7.47
CA PHE A 71 -3.30 -6.57 -7.41
C PHE A 71 -4.07 -7.80 -6.92
N ILE A 72 -3.44 -8.96 -7.08
CA ILE A 72 -3.89 -10.19 -6.42
C ILE A 72 -3.16 -10.32 -5.08
N LEU A 73 -3.94 -10.36 -4.00
CA LEU A 73 -3.45 -10.52 -2.62
C LEU A 73 -3.37 -12.00 -2.28
N TYR A 74 -2.17 -12.47 -1.95
CA TYR A 74 -1.87 -13.85 -1.54
C TYR A 74 -2.42 -14.93 -2.47
N GLU A 75 -2.63 -14.62 -3.76
CA GLU A 75 -3.23 -15.51 -4.76
C GLU A 75 -4.68 -15.94 -4.45
N VAL A 76 -5.34 -15.30 -3.47
CA VAL A 76 -6.68 -15.68 -3.01
C VAL A 76 -7.74 -14.59 -3.18
N ALA A 77 -7.35 -13.32 -3.26
CA ALA A 77 -8.27 -12.20 -3.38
C ALA A 77 -7.76 -11.17 -4.39
N ARG A 78 -8.69 -10.48 -5.07
CA ARG A 78 -8.38 -9.26 -5.84
C ARG A 78 -8.60 -8.07 -4.92
N ALA A 79 -7.62 -7.19 -4.85
CA ALA A 79 -7.68 -5.94 -4.11
C ALA A 79 -7.43 -4.75 -5.04
N GLU A 80 -8.19 -3.67 -4.84
CA GLU A 80 -8.00 -2.37 -5.49
C GLU A 80 -7.90 -1.31 -4.40
N GLN A 81 -6.77 -0.59 -4.37
CA GLN A 81 -6.45 0.43 -3.36
C GLN A 81 -6.50 1.83 -3.97
N HIS A 82 -6.98 2.80 -3.17
CA HIS A 82 -7.00 4.23 -3.49
C HIS A 82 -6.54 5.02 -2.28
N PHE A 83 -5.81 6.12 -2.51
CA PHE A 83 -5.21 6.91 -1.44
C PHE A 83 -5.57 8.39 -1.56
N PHE A 84 -6.07 8.95 -0.45
CA PHE A 84 -6.34 10.36 -0.28
C PHE A 84 -5.49 10.88 0.88
N VAL A 85 -4.57 11.80 0.62
CA VAL A 85 -3.57 12.25 1.59
C VAL A 85 -3.72 13.71 1.93
N ASP A 86 -3.54 14.03 3.22
CA ASP A 86 -3.24 15.35 3.73
C ASP A 86 -1.75 15.36 4.11
N ALA A 87 -0.94 16.04 3.31
CA ALA A 87 0.51 16.03 3.41
C ALA A 87 1.08 17.42 3.21
N ASP A 88 2.28 17.65 3.74
CA ASP A 88 3.01 18.88 3.49
C ASP A 88 3.65 18.93 2.07
N LYS A 89 4.37 20.00 1.79
CA LYS A 89 5.02 20.23 0.49
C LYS A 89 6.14 19.23 0.20
N GLU A 90 6.72 18.62 1.22
CA GLU A 90 7.76 17.60 1.15
C GLU A 90 7.19 16.18 1.04
N GLY A 91 5.87 16.02 0.93
CA GLY A 91 5.19 14.74 0.82
C GLY A 91 5.10 13.96 2.14
N ARG A 92 5.30 14.65 3.30
CA ARG A 92 5.12 14.02 4.61
C ARG A 92 3.63 14.00 4.96
N ILE A 93 3.08 12.81 5.03
CA ILE A 93 1.66 12.56 5.29
C ILE A 93 1.37 12.76 6.78
N LYS A 94 0.49 13.69 7.09
CA LYS A 94 -0.08 13.89 8.42
C LYS A 94 -1.30 13.01 8.64
N ARG A 95 -2.15 12.90 7.60
CA ARG A 95 -3.36 12.08 7.61
C ARG A 95 -3.58 11.44 6.24
N VAL A 96 -4.14 10.23 6.23
CA VAL A 96 -4.45 9.53 4.99
C VAL A 96 -5.72 8.70 5.14
N TYR A 97 -6.55 8.68 4.09
CA TYR A 97 -7.52 7.63 3.85
C TYR A 97 -6.94 6.65 2.82
N TRP A 98 -6.83 5.42 3.24
CA TRP A 98 -6.59 4.27 2.38
C TRP A 98 -7.91 3.53 2.22
N VAL A 99 -8.45 3.52 1.01
CA VAL A 99 -9.67 2.79 0.64
C VAL A 99 -9.27 1.53 -0.11
N GLN A 100 -9.80 0.40 0.28
CA GLN A 100 -9.57 -0.89 -0.37
C GLN A 100 -10.88 -1.59 -0.64
N PHE A 101 -11.07 -1.94 -1.91
CA PHE A 101 -12.11 -2.87 -2.33
C PHE A 101 -11.44 -4.23 -2.50
N GLU A 102 -11.95 -5.24 -1.82
CA GLU A 102 -11.37 -6.57 -1.86
C GLU A 102 -12.43 -7.64 -2.01
N GLY A 103 -12.14 -8.65 -2.80
CA GLY A 103 -13.01 -9.80 -3.00
C GLY A 103 -12.23 -11.08 -3.22
N TYR A 104 -12.63 -12.16 -2.56
CA TYR A 104 -12.05 -13.47 -2.76
C TYR A 104 -12.28 -13.98 -4.17
N LEU A 105 -11.24 -14.60 -4.75
CA LEU A 105 -11.32 -15.22 -6.07
C LEU A 105 -12.32 -16.38 -6.08
N PRO A 106 -13.00 -16.66 -7.20
CA PRO A 106 -13.91 -17.79 -7.32
C PRO A 106 -13.24 -19.17 -7.07
N SER A 107 -11.92 -19.23 -7.20
CA SER A 107 -11.12 -20.45 -7.01
C SER A 107 -11.05 -20.95 -5.56
N ASN A 108 -11.57 -20.18 -4.60
CA ASN A 108 -11.57 -20.57 -3.19
C ASN A 108 -12.93 -20.31 -2.53
N THR A 109 -13.10 -20.81 -1.30
CA THR A 109 -14.33 -20.69 -0.49
C THR A 109 -14.14 -19.83 0.76
N TYR A 110 -13.08 -19.00 0.81
CA TYR A 110 -12.78 -18.18 1.97
C TYR A 110 -13.83 -17.09 2.18
N SER A 111 -13.97 -16.65 3.44
CA SER A 111 -14.82 -15.53 3.84
C SER A 111 -14.13 -14.68 4.88
N TYR A 112 -14.45 -13.37 4.89
CA TYR A 112 -13.89 -12.42 5.86
C TYR A 112 -14.47 -12.63 7.25
N ARG A 113 -13.60 -12.56 8.27
CA ARG A 113 -13.98 -12.69 9.68
C ARG A 113 -13.20 -11.66 10.50
N TYR A 114 -13.92 -10.81 11.19
CA TYR A 114 -13.34 -9.78 12.05
C TYR A 114 -13.71 -10.07 13.50
N LYS A 115 -12.75 -9.88 14.41
CA LYS A 115 -12.97 -10.04 15.85
C LYS A 115 -13.52 -8.78 16.53
N ALA A 116 -13.51 -7.64 15.81
CA ALA A 116 -14.04 -6.40 16.33
C ALA A 116 -15.55 -6.53 16.59
N ASN A 117 -15.99 -6.03 17.73
CA ASN A 117 -17.38 -6.11 18.21
C ASN A 117 -18.10 -4.75 18.16
N LYS A 118 -17.42 -3.70 17.70
CA LYS A 118 -17.99 -2.36 17.55
C LYS A 118 -18.39 -2.15 16.09
N THR A 119 -19.62 -1.65 15.88
CA THR A 119 -20.10 -1.22 14.56
C THR A 119 -20.46 0.26 14.58
N VAL A 120 -20.43 0.88 13.41
CA VAL A 120 -20.85 2.27 13.18
C VAL A 120 -21.57 2.35 11.85
N SER A 121 -22.69 3.09 11.83
CA SER A 121 -23.43 3.36 10.59
C SER A 121 -22.95 4.66 9.97
N ILE A 122 -22.53 4.61 8.70
CA ILE A 122 -22.08 5.78 7.93
C ILE A 122 -22.77 5.76 6.57
N GLY A 123 -23.60 6.77 6.29
CA GLY A 123 -24.31 6.86 5.00
C GLY A 123 -25.25 5.69 4.74
N GLY A 124 -25.79 5.05 5.79
CA GLY A 124 -26.67 3.89 5.69
C GLY A 124 -25.96 2.56 5.43
N LEU A 125 -24.64 2.52 5.52
CA LEU A 125 -23.83 1.30 5.53
C LEU A 125 -23.32 1.01 6.94
N GLU A 126 -23.40 -0.25 7.38
CA GLU A 126 -22.80 -0.71 8.64
C GLU A 126 -21.33 -1.06 8.42
N PHE A 127 -20.47 -0.51 9.27
CA PHE A 127 -19.03 -0.79 9.28
C PHE A 127 -18.63 -1.41 10.62
N ILE A 128 -17.88 -2.50 10.57
CA ILE A 128 -17.10 -2.99 11.70
C ILE A 128 -15.98 -1.99 11.94
N ALA A 129 -15.82 -1.49 13.16
CA ALA A 129 -14.90 -0.43 13.48
C ALA A 129 -13.89 -0.88 14.53
N ASP A 130 -12.61 -0.78 14.25
CA ASP A 130 -11.53 -0.96 15.23
C ASP A 130 -10.43 0.09 15.06
N ALA A 131 -9.79 0.42 16.18
CA ALA A 131 -8.71 1.39 16.23
C ALA A 131 -7.47 0.74 16.85
N TYR A 132 -6.30 1.19 16.41
CA TYR A 132 -5.02 0.75 16.98
C TYR A 132 -3.95 1.81 16.79
N ALA A 133 -3.01 1.87 17.73
CA ALA A 133 -1.77 2.60 17.60
C ALA A 133 -0.64 1.63 17.27
N ARG A 134 0.28 2.01 16.40
CA ARG A 134 1.44 1.20 16.07
C ARG A 134 2.64 2.03 15.67
N ASN A 135 3.84 1.52 15.96
CA ASN A 135 5.06 1.97 15.32
C ASN A 135 5.22 1.20 14.01
N ILE A 136 5.33 1.92 12.89
CA ILE A 136 5.48 1.32 11.55
C ILE A 136 6.94 1.10 11.15
N LYS A 137 7.90 1.60 11.94
CA LYS A 137 9.32 1.37 11.76
C LYS A 137 9.66 -0.08 12.07
N GLY A 138 10.30 -0.75 11.14
CA GLY A 138 10.71 -2.14 11.32
C GLY A 138 9.59 -3.18 11.26
N ASN A 139 8.32 -2.81 11.38
CA ASN A 139 7.20 -3.72 11.20
C ASN A 139 6.69 -3.65 9.76
N GLN A 140 7.48 -4.21 8.86
CA GLN A 140 7.16 -4.17 7.43
C GLN A 140 6.14 -5.23 7.01
N GLY A 141 5.76 -6.13 7.92
CA GLY A 141 4.89 -7.25 7.60
C GLY A 141 5.46 -8.14 6.50
N ARG A 142 4.61 -8.92 5.86
CA ARG A 142 4.99 -9.66 4.65
C ARG A 142 5.15 -8.68 3.47
N PRO A 143 6.18 -8.86 2.62
CA PRO A 143 6.42 -7.96 1.47
C PRO A 143 5.25 -7.89 0.47
N ASP A 144 4.46 -8.95 0.40
CA ASP A 144 3.30 -9.10 -0.49
C ASP A 144 1.96 -8.72 0.18
N SER A 145 1.99 -8.21 1.43
CA SER A 145 0.80 -7.77 2.13
C SER A 145 0.21 -6.49 1.52
N ASP A 146 -1.08 -6.28 1.75
CA ASP A 146 -1.80 -5.06 1.40
C ASP A 146 -1.13 -3.79 1.95
N GLY A 147 -0.69 -3.83 3.22
CA GLY A 147 0.02 -2.72 3.86
C GLY A 147 1.40 -2.44 3.25
N ALA A 148 2.16 -3.48 2.87
CA ALA A 148 3.45 -3.30 2.20
C ALA A 148 3.26 -2.69 0.81
N ARG A 149 2.24 -3.13 0.06
CA ARG A 149 1.88 -2.59 -1.26
C ARG A 149 1.39 -1.15 -1.17
N ALA A 150 0.57 -0.82 -0.17
CA ALA A 150 0.12 0.54 0.09
C ALA A 150 1.31 1.48 0.35
N ARG A 151 2.25 1.07 1.20
CA ARG A 151 3.47 1.84 1.47
C ARG A 151 4.29 2.05 0.21
N ALA A 152 4.62 0.97 -0.51
CA ALA A 152 5.41 1.04 -1.73
C ALA A 152 4.76 1.94 -2.79
N PHE A 153 3.42 1.90 -2.92
CA PHE A 153 2.69 2.77 -3.82
C PHE A 153 2.83 4.25 -3.41
N LEU A 154 2.58 4.58 -2.14
CA LEU A 154 2.71 5.95 -1.65
C LEU A 154 4.13 6.49 -1.82
N GLU A 155 5.15 5.69 -1.47
CA GLU A 155 6.56 6.03 -1.66
C GLU A 155 6.90 6.28 -3.13
N SER A 156 6.36 5.48 -4.06
CA SER A 156 6.54 5.67 -5.50
C SER A 156 5.95 6.98 -6.02
N LYS A 157 5.00 7.57 -5.27
CA LYS A 157 4.39 8.87 -5.55
C LYS A 157 5.03 10.03 -4.78
N GLY A 158 6.11 9.76 -4.02
CA GLY A 158 6.82 10.75 -3.23
C GLY A 158 6.18 11.05 -1.85
N TYR A 159 5.28 10.18 -1.38
CA TYR A 159 4.60 10.34 -0.10
C TYR A 159 5.08 9.32 0.94
N ARG A 160 5.23 9.75 2.19
CA ARG A 160 5.53 8.89 3.34
C ARG A 160 4.87 9.45 4.60
N MET A 161 4.57 8.61 5.58
CA MET A 161 4.08 9.09 6.87
C MET A 161 5.06 10.08 7.48
N ALA A 162 4.55 11.11 8.13
CA ALA A 162 5.37 12.15 8.77
C ALA A 162 6.22 11.61 9.92
N SER A 163 5.69 10.60 10.64
CA SER A 163 6.43 9.85 11.66
C SER A 163 6.20 8.34 11.55
N ASP A 164 6.97 7.58 12.33
CA ASP A 164 6.79 6.13 12.46
C ASP A 164 5.66 5.76 13.45
N GLU A 165 5.19 6.70 14.25
CA GLU A 165 4.12 6.49 15.24
C GLU A 165 2.78 6.91 14.64
N VAL A 166 1.87 5.95 14.44
CA VAL A 166 0.60 6.19 13.78
C VAL A 166 -0.59 5.68 14.58
N LEU A 167 -1.68 6.44 14.53
CA LEU A 167 -3.02 6.01 14.90
C LEU A 167 -3.76 5.54 13.65
N SER A 168 -4.50 4.45 13.76
CA SER A 168 -5.26 3.90 12.65
C SER A 168 -6.68 3.57 13.09
N GLN A 169 -7.67 4.07 12.36
CA GLN A 169 -9.07 3.67 12.44
C GLN A 169 -9.40 2.84 11.21
N ARG A 170 -9.73 1.57 11.40
CA ARG A 170 -10.21 0.70 10.33
C ARG A 170 -11.73 0.60 10.39
N LEU A 171 -12.36 0.76 9.23
CA LEU A 171 -13.79 0.62 8.99
C LEU A 171 -13.97 -0.42 7.90
N VAL A 172 -14.69 -1.50 8.17
CA VAL A 172 -14.92 -2.59 7.21
C VAL A 172 -16.41 -2.80 7.01
N HIS A 173 -16.86 -2.66 5.79
CA HIS A 173 -18.20 -3.02 5.35
C HIS A 173 -18.14 -4.37 4.61
N LEU A 174 -18.77 -5.40 5.18
CA LEU A 174 -18.96 -6.69 4.51
C LEU A 174 -20.16 -6.58 3.57
N VAL A 175 -19.92 -6.75 2.28
CA VAL A 175 -20.87 -6.35 1.23
C VAL A 175 -21.97 -7.36 1.02
N ASP A 176 -21.70 -8.63 1.26
CA ASP A 176 -22.60 -9.74 0.99
C ASP A 176 -22.74 -10.70 2.19
N GLU A 177 -23.82 -11.50 2.22
CA GLU A 177 -24.08 -12.47 3.29
C GLU A 177 -23.01 -13.56 3.36
N ALA A 178 -22.38 -13.91 2.23
CA ALA A 178 -21.31 -14.87 2.16
C ALA A 178 -19.98 -14.30 2.68
N LYS A 179 -19.92 -12.97 2.91
CA LYS A 179 -18.74 -12.25 3.40
C LYS A 179 -17.51 -12.50 2.54
N ARG A 180 -17.71 -12.48 1.22
CA ARG A 180 -16.64 -12.72 0.27
C ARG A 180 -16.12 -11.45 -0.36
N ASN A 181 -16.84 -10.34 -0.18
CA ASN A 181 -16.47 -9.02 -0.65
C ASN A 181 -16.52 -8.01 0.49
N GLU A 182 -15.57 -7.10 0.51
CA GLU A 182 -15.52 -6.02 1.50
C GLU A 182 -15.10 -4.69 0.91
N LEU A 183 -15.56 -3.64 1.55
CA LEU A 183 -15.01 -2.29 1.45
C LEU A 183 -14.32 -1.98 2.77
N MET A 184 -13.02 -1.80 2.74
CA MET A 184 -12.21 -1.39 3.88
C MET A 184 -11.76 0.06 3.70
N ILE A 185 -11.95 0.87 4.73
CA ILE A 185 -11.47 2.24 4.79
C ILE A 185 -10.58 2.35 6.02
N ILE A 186 -9.31 2.66 5.82
CA ILE A 186 -8.36 2.89 6.91
C ILE A 186 -8.01 4.38 6.92
N TYR A 187 -8.42 5.06 7.98
CA TYR A 187 -7.96 6.40 8.29
C TYR A 187 -6.75 6.31 9.20
N MET A 188 -5.66 6.98 8.82
CA MET A 188 -4.46 7.04 9.65
C MET A 188 -4.04 8.48 9.86
N GLU A 189 -3.48 8.74 11.04
CA GLU A 189 -2.88 10.03 11.39
C GLU A 189 -1.60 9.87 12.20
N ASP A 190 -0.76 10.88 12.13
CA ASP A 190 0.50 10.96 12.87
C ASP A 190 0.21 11.08 14.38
N LEU A 191 0.69 10.13 15.17
CA LEU A 191 0.54 10.12 16.62
C LEU A 191 1.54 11.07 17.32
N SER A 192 2.66 11.37 16.68
CA SER A 192 3.72 12.17 17.27
C SER A 192 3.29 13.59 17.63
N GLU A 193 2.27 14.14 16.92
CA GLU A 193 1.69 15.45 17.22
C GLU A 193 1.04 15.49 18.64
N MET A 194 0.67 14.34 19.19
CA MET A 194 0.14 14.21 20.57
C MET A 194 1.25 14.07 21.62
N GLY A 195 2.53 14.00 21.24
CA GLY A 195 3.63 13.73 22.12
C GLY A 195 3.64 12.31 22.71
N LEU A 196 2.94 11.39 22.08
CA LEU A 196 2.77 9.99 22.50
C LEU A 196 3.37 9.03 21.45
N THR A 197 3.72 7.84 21.93
CA THR A 197 4.08 6.70 21.10
C THR A 197 3.01 5.61 21.16
N ALA A 198 3.01 4.69 20.21
CA ALA A 198 2.13 3.52 20.26
C ALA A 198 2.32 2.69 21.53
N ALA A 199 3.56 2.58 22.01
CA ALA A 199 3.87 1.90 23.25
C ALA A 199 3.27 2.59 24.48
N ASP A 200 3.18 3.93 24.48
CA ASP A 200 2.54 4.69 25.56
C ASP A 200 1.06 4.38 25.70
N LEU A 201 0.38 4.14 24.57
CA LEU A 201 -1.07 3.84 24.50
C LEU A 201 -1.38 2.35 24.65
N ALA A 202 -0.38 1.47 24.53
CA ALA A 202 -0.58 0.03 24.68
C ALA A 202 -0.94 -0.33 26.15
N ALA A 203 -1.50 -1.52 26.35
CA ALA A 203 -1.80 -2.03 27.68
C ALA A 203 -0.54 -2.02 28.56
N GLY A 204 -0.60 -1.33 29.71
CA GLY A 204 0.53 -1.12 30.61
C GLY A 204 1.44 0.06 30.25
N GLY A 205 1.19 0.76 29.14
CA GLY A 205 1.90 1.99 28.79
C GLY A 205 1.50 3.18 29.66
N LYS A 206 2.34 4.21 29.70
CA LYS A 206 2.14 5.40 30.58
C LYS A 206 0.85 6.17 30.30
N ALA A 207 0.30 6.06 29.07
CA ALA A 207 -0.93 6.71 28.60
C ALA A 207 -2.05 5.71 28.28
N ALA A 208 -1.96 4.44 28.72
CA ALA A 208 -2.95 3.40 28.42
C ALA A 208 -4.37 3.80 28.84
N ALA A 209 -4.54 4.54 29.93
CA ALA A 209 -5.83 5.03 30.41
C ALA A 209 -6.49 6.06 29.46
N GLN A 210 -5.74 6.67 28.52
CA GLN A 210 -6.26 7.63 27.55
C GLN A 210 -6.78 6.95 26.27
N TRP A 211 -6.57 5.64 26.13
CA TRP A 211 -6.89 4.92 24.87
C TRP A 211 -8.35 5.08 24.43
N ASP A 212 -9.29 4.99 25.35
CA ASP A 212 -10.72 5.09 25.03
C ASP A 212 -11.06 6.47 24.47
N GLU A 213 -10.52 7.54 25.04
CA GLU A 213 -10.71 8.91 24.56
C GLU A 213 -10.02 9.13 23.21
N VAL A 214 -8.76 8.69 23.09
CA VAL A 214 -7.95 8.79 21.86
C VAL A 214 -8.64 8.05 20.71
N SER A 215 -9.07 6.80 20.94
CA SER A 215 -9.71 5.98 19.90
C SER A 215 -11.10 6.51 19.51
N LYS A 216 -11.85 7.06 20.46
CA LYS A 216 -13.13 7.74 20.20
C LYS A 216 -12.93 8.97 19.33
N GLY A 217 -12.01 9.85 19.71
CA GLY A 217 -11.68 11.05 18.92
C GLY A 217 -11.14 10.74 17.53
N LEU A 218 -10.37 9.65 17.39
CA LEU A 218 -9.89 9.16 16.10
C LEU A 218 -11.05 8.75 15.18
N LEU A 219 -12.02 7.98 15.70
CA LEU A 219 -13.22 7.61 14.96
C LEU A 219 -14.03 8.83 14.53
N GLU A 220 -14.22 9.80 15.43
CA GLU A 220 -14.95 11.04 15.12
C GLU A 220 -14.29 11.82 13.98
N ARG A 221 -12.94 11.93 13.97
CA ARG A 221 -12.20 12.58 12.90
C ARG A 221 -12.29 11.80 11.59
N ALA A 222 -12.17 10.47 11.64
CA ALA A 222 -12.32 9.61 10.47
C ALA A 222 -13.70 9.71 9.81
N VAL A 223 -14.76 9.79 10.60
CA VAL A 223 -16.14 9.92 10.09
C VAL A 223 -16.42 11.35 9.62
N LYS A 224 -15.91 12.37 10.31
CA LYS A 224 -16.11 13.78 9.94
C LYS A 224 -15.52 14.11 8.56
N GLY A 225 -14.37 13.53 8.22
CA GLY A 225 -13.69 13.77 6.94
C GLY A 225 -14.20 12.91 5.78
N LEU A 226 -15.24 12.09 5.98
CA LEU A 226 -15.76 11.13 5.01
C LEU A 226 -17.28 11.17 4.94
N LYS A 227 -17.83 11.36 3.73
CA LYS A 227 -19.25 11.18 3.45
C LYS A 227 -19.44 9.93 2.58
N VAL A 228 -20.32 9.05 3.02
CA VAL A 228 -20.68 7.83 2.31
C VAL A 228 -22.11 7.95 1.79
N SER A 229 -22.35 7.55 0.55
CA SER A 229 -23.70 7.45 -0.04
C SER A 229 -23.75 6.29 -1.04
N ARG A 230 -24.96 5.79 -1.31
CA ARG A 230 -25.25 4.79 -2.35
C ARG A 230 -25.66 5.44 -3.64
#